data_82317cc6f8587da907b2b2276793609a
#
_entry.id   82317cc6f8587da907b2b2276793609a
#
_cell.length_a   1.000
_cell.length_b   1.000
_cell.length_c   1.000
_cell.angle_alpha   90.00
_cell.angle_beta   90.00
_cell.angle_gamma   90.00
#
_symmetry.space_group_name_H-M   'P 1'
#
loop_
_entity.id
_entity.type
_entity.pdbx_description
1 polymer ?
#
loop_
_entity_poly.entity_id
_entity_poly.type
_entity_poly.pdbx_seq_one_letter_code
_entity_poly.pdbx_strand_id
1 'polypeptide(L)'
;HMTLGGWFRDYVYIPLGGNRVPRLLYIRNIFVVWALTGLWHGAAWNFVVWGLLFGVLLTAEKLFLDKWLQKCGRILPHVYVMAVVVLSFVLFNASSMQGALADIAAVLGLTLSLYYLKSYAVLLAVSVVGCTPWPKKLALALPEGVRAVLEPVAMAVLLLLVTAYLVDGSFNPFLYFRF
;
A
#
# COMPACT_ATOMS: atom_id res chain seq x y z
N HIS A 1 0.99 4.83 5.69
CA HIS A 1 1.26 6.19 6.17
C HIS A 1 0.84 6.33 7.63
N MET A 2 1.65 5.75 8.52
CA MET A 2 1.31 5.63 9.96
C MET A 2 1.06 6.98 10.63
N THR A 3 1.91 7.97 10.38
CA THR A 3 1.79 9.31 10.99
C THR A 3 0.50 10.02 10.57
N LEU A 4 0.17 10.01 9.26
CA LEU A 4 -1.07 10.60 8.76
C LEU A 4 -2.30 9.90 9.31
N GLY A 5 -2.28 8.56 9.33
CA GLY A 5 -3.37 7.76 9.90
C GLY A 5 -3.56 8.04 11.39
N GLY A 6 -2.48 8.18 12.16
CA GLY A 6 -2.53 8.61 13.56
C GLY A 6 -3.13 9.99 13.73
N TRP A 7 -2.70 10.95 12.91
CA TRP A 7 -3.22 12.32 12.94
C TRP A 7 -4.72 12.37 12.64
N PHE A 8 -5.19 11.72 11.55
CA PHE A 8 -6.61 11.66 11.25
C PHE A 8 -7.43 10.92 12.31
N ARG A 9 -6.86 9.88 12.93
CA ARG A 9 -7.50 9.20 14.06
C ARG A 9 -7.71 10.16 15.22
N ASP A 10 -6.68 10.88 15.63
CA ASP A 10 -6.69 11.66 16.87
C ASP A 10 -7.45 12.98 16.70
N TYR A 11 -7.35 13.63 15.53
CA TYR A 11 -7.92 14.95 15.30
C TYR A 11 -9.23 14.97 14.50
N VAL A 12 -9.59 13.86 13.84
CA VAL A 12 -10.83 13.79 13.05
C VAL A 12 -11.73 12.66 13.56
N TYR A 13 -11.22 11.41 13.56
CA TYR A 13 -12.05 10.24 13.85
C TYR A 13 -12.56 10.23 15.30
N ILE A 14 -11.68 10.43 16.28
CA ILE A 14 -12.05 10.45 17.71
C ILE A 14 -12.97 11.62 18.04
N PRO A 15 -12.70 12.87 17.62
CA PRO A 15 -13.63 13.99 17.85
C PRO A 15 -15.02 13.80 17.22
N LEU A 16 -15.12 13.08 16.09
CA LEU A 16 -16.42 12.73 15.49
C LEU A 16 -17.17 11.61 16.27
N GLY A 17 -16.60 11.14 17.38
CA GLY A 17 -17.14 10.06 18.22
C GLY A 17 -16.55 8.68 17.94
N GLY A 18 -15.66 8.56 16.97
CA GLY A 18 -14.96 7.31 16.64
C GLY A 18 -15.90 6.15 16.36
N ASN A 19 -15.67 5.02 17.02
CA ASN A 19 -16.50 3.81 16.95
C ASN A 19 -17.54 3.71 18.10
N ARG A 20 -17.63 4.74 18.97
CA ARG A 20 -18.56 4.78 20.11
C ARG A 20 -19.88 5.48 19.79
N VAL A 21 -20.26 5.51 18.52
CA VAL A 21 -21.47 6.17 17.99
C VAL A 21 -22.36 5.14 17.29
N PRO A 22 -23.65 5.46 17.05
CA PRO A 22 -24.54 4.61 16.25
C PRO A 22 -23.94 4.27 14.89
N ARG A 23 -24.33 3.11 14.33
CA ARG A 23 -23.74 2.51 13.12
C ARG A 23 -23.63 3.48 11.93
N LEU A 24 -24.66 4.30 11.69
CA LEU A 24 -24.65 5.28 10.59
C LEU A 24 -23.58 6.36 10.80
N LEU A 25 -23.42 6.87 12.03
CA LEU A 25 -22.40 7.87 12.34
C LEU A 25 -20.99 7.26 12.30
N TYR A 26 -20.84 6.00 12.68
CA TYR A 26 -19.60 5.25 12.54
C TYR A 26 -19.18 5.15 11.05
N ILE A 27 -20.10 4.77 10.16
CA ILE A 27 -19.85 4.70 8.72
C ILE A 27 -19.45 6.09 8.19
N ARG A 28 -20.22 7.13 8.54
CA ARG A 28 -19.87 8.52 8.20
C ARG A 28 -18.45 8.87 8.61
N ASN A 29 -18.05 8.53 9.85
CA ASN A 29 -16.73 8.87 10.38
C ASN A 29 -15.61 8.20 9.55
N ILE A 30 -15.80 6.95 9.13
CA ILE A 30 -14.86 6.26 8.24
C ILE A 30 -14.78 7.00 6.90
N PHE A 31 -15.91 7.29 6.27
CA PHE A 31 -15.93 7.96 4.97
C PHE A 31 -15.31 9.36 5.02
N VAL A 32 -15.55 10.13 6.09
CA VAL A 32 -14.94 11.45 6.28
C VAL A 32 -13.42 11.33 6.34
N VAL A 33 -12.89 10.42 7.17
CA VAL A 33 -11.45 10.23 7.29
C VAL A 33 -10.82 9.80 5.98
N TRP A 34 -11.41 8.85 5.27
CA TRP A 34 -10.84 8.34 4.03
C TRP A 34 -11.01 9.31 2.86
N ALA A 35 -12.10 10.08 2.79
CA ALA A 35 -12.22 11.17 1.84
C ALA A 35 -11.16 12.25 2.05
N LEU A 36 -10.92 12.65 3.31
CA LEU A 36 -9.86 13.59 3.66
C LEU A 36 -8.47 13.01 3.37
N THR A 37 -8.26 11.72 3.60
CA THR A 37 -7.00 11.04 3.24
C THR A 37 -6.76 11.08 1.74
N GLY A 38 -7.79 10.82 0.93
CA GLY A 38 -7.71 10.94 -0.52
C GLY A 38 -7.39 12.37 -0.97
N LEU A 39 -8.11 13.36 -0.45
CA LEU A 39 -7.88 14.78 -0.76
C LEU A 39 -6.50 15.26 -0.32
N TRP A 40 -5.96 14.73 0.76
CA TRP A 40 -4.60 15.04 1.20
C TRP A 40 -3.54 14.62 0.19
N HIS A 41 -3.77 13.54 -0.56
CA HIS A 41 -2.89 13.07 -1.63
C HIS A 41 -2.97 13.91 -2.91
N GLY A 42 -4.04 14.68 -3.09
CA GLY A 42 -4.21 15.58 -4.22
C GLY A 42 -5.68 15.81 -4.57
N ALA A 43 -5.94 16.88 -5.34
CA ALA A 43 -7.30 17.26 -5.76
C ALA A 43 -7.81 16.47 -6.98
N ALA A 44 -7.03 15.53 -7.52
CA ALA A 44 -7.44 14.71 -8.65
C ALA A 44 -8.44 13.61 -8.23
N TRP A 45 -9.38 13.31 -9.10
CA TRP A 45 -10.46 12.36 -8.82
C TRP A 45 -9.99 10.94 -8.48
N ASN A 46 -8.86 10.49 -9.04
CA ASN A 46 -8.27 9.19 -8.71
C ASN A 46 -7.92 9.07 -7.21
N PHE A 47 -7.42 10.13 -6.57
CA PHE A 47 -7.12 10.11 -5.14
C PHE A 47 -8.37 10.11 -4.27
N VAL A 48 -9.38 10.90 -4.66
CA VAL A 48 -10.66 10.93 -3.94
C VAL A 48 -11.37 9.57 -4.02
N VAL A 49 -11.45 9.00 -5.22
CA VAL A 49 -12.05 7.67 -5.43
C VAL A 49 -11.25 6.58 -4.74
N TRP A 50 -9.91 6.67 -4.73
CA TRP A 50 -9.05 5.78 -3.97
C TRP A 50 -9.34 5.83 -2.45
N GLY A 51 -9.48 7.01 -1.89
CA GLY A 51 -9.86 7.17 -0.49
C GLY A 51 -11.25 6.61 -0.20
N LEU A 52 -12.23 6.91 -1.02
CA LEU A 52 -13.59 6.38 -0.88
C LEU A 52 -13.64 4.86 -1.03
N LEU A 53 -12.83 4.26 -1.92
CA LEU A 53 -12.71 2.82 -2.07
C LEU A 53 -12.31 2.17 -0.72
N PHE A 54 -11.31 2.70 -0.03
CA PHE A 54 -10.95 2.20 1.30
C PHE A 54 -12.06 2.41 2.33
N GLY A 55 -12.78 3.54 2.26
CA GLY A 55 -13.96 3.76 3.10
C GLY A 55 -15.02 2.67 2.91
N VAL A 56 -15.31 2.30 1.66
CA VAL A 56 -16.25 1.21 1.32
C VAL A 56 -15.73 -0.14 1.81
N LEU A 57 -14.48 -0.48 1.49
CA LEU A 57 -13.88 -1.77 1.85
C LEU A 57 -13.85 -1.97 3.37
N LEU A 58 -13.36 -1.00 4.13
CA LEU A 58 -13.30 -1.09 5.59
C LEU A 58 -14.70 -1.17 6.22
N THR A 59 -15.67 -0.49 5.64
CA THR A 59 -17.06 -0.60 6.09
C THR A 59 -17.59 -2.01 5.80
N ALA A 60 -17.38 -2.54 4.62
CA ALA A 60 -17.79 -3.89 4.24
C ALA A 60 -17.10 -4.97 5.10
N GLU A 61 -15.80 -4.83 5.34
CA GLU A 61 -15.03 -5.71 6.24
C GLU A 61 -15.65 -5.72 7.63
N LYS A 62 -15.88 -4.56 8.21
CA LYS A 62 -16.47 -4.44 9.54
C LYS A 62 -17.89 -5.00 9.65
N LEU A 63 -18.68 -4.88 8.58
CA LEU A 63 -20.08 -5.29 8.62
C LEU A 63 -20.29 -6.79 8.43
N PHE A 64 -19.58 -7.40 7.49
CA PHE A 64 -19.81 -8.80 7.10
C PHE A 64 -18.59 -9.55 6.57
N LEU A 65 -17.65 -8.87 5.89
CA LEU A 65 -16.60 -9.54 5.14
C LEU A 65 -15.55 -10.17 6.07
N ASP A 66 -15.20 -9.52 7.17
CA ASP A 66 -14.24 -10.04 8.15
C ASP A 66 -14.68 -11.39 8.72
N LYS A 67 -15.95 -11.51 9.09
CA LYS A 67 -16.53 -12.78 9.60
C LYS A 67 -16.47 -13.90 8.58
N TRP A 68 -16.62 -13.57 7.30
CA TRP A 68 -16.54 -14.54 6.21
C TRP A 68 -15.08 -14.92 5.92
N LEU A 69 -14.18 -13.96 5.83
CA LEU A 69 -12.75 -14.17 5.59
C LEU A 69 -12.11 -15.03 6.69
N GLN A 70 -12.49 -14.85 7.96
CA GLN A 70 -12.00 -15.66 9.07
C GLN A 70 -12.36 -17.13 8.95
N LYS A 71 -13.47 -17.47 8.26
CA LYS A 71 -13.88 -18.85 8.00
C LYS A 71 -13.13 -19.51 6.83
N CYS A 72 -12.49 -18.71 5.97
CA CYS A 72 -11.84 -19.19 4.73
C CYS A 72 -10.37 -19.59 4.92
N GLY A 73 -9.92 -19.80 6.16
CA GLY A 73 -8.54 -20.16 6.46
C GLY A 73 -7.57 -18.97 6.33
N ARG A 74 -6.27 -19.28 6.22
CA ARG A 74 -5.23 -18.23 6.25
C ARG A 74 -4.88 -17.65 4.87
N ILE A 75 -5.06 -18.41 3.81
CA ILE A 75 -4.60 -18.03 2.47
C ILE A 75 -5.52 -16.97 1.85
N LEU A 76 -6.84 -17.19 1.89
CA LEU A 76 -7.79 -16.32 1.22
C LEU A 76 -7.78 -14.87 1.72
N PRO A 77 -7.67 -14.59 3.04
CA PRO A 77 -7.50 -13.21 3.52
C PRO A 77 -6.25 -12.52 2.97
N HIS A 78 -5.12 -13.24 2.85
CA HIS A 78 -3.89 -12.67 2.27
C HIS A 78 -4.06 -12.38 0.78
N VAL A 79 -4.66 -13.28 0.01
CA VAL A 79 -4.96 -13.05 -1.41
C VAL A 79 -5.89 -11.86 -1.58
N TYR A 80 -6.93 -11.76 -0.78
CA TYR A 80 -7.85 -10.62 -0.77
C TYR A 80 -7.12 -9.29 -0.51
N VAL A 81 -6.35 -9.21 0.57
CA VAL A 81 -5.60 -7.98 0.90
C VAL A 81 -4.61 -7.63 -0.21
N MET A 82 -3.86 -8.59 -0.74
CA MET A 82 -2.92 -8.35 -1.84
C MET A 82 -3.64 -7.86 -3.10
N ALA A 83 -4.78 -8.45 -3.45
CA ALA A 83 -5.57 -7.99 -4.60
C ALA A 83 -6.08 -6.56 -4.40
N VAL A 84 -6.63 -6.26 -3.22
CA VAL A 84 -7.07 -4.89 -2.86
C VAL A 84 -5.93 -3.89 -2.95
N VAL A 85 -4.76 -4.23 -2.39
CA VAL A 85 -3.59 -3.36 -2.42
C VAL A 85 -3.15 -3.10 -3.86
N VAL A 86 -2.98 -4.15 -4.68
CA VAL A 86 -2.56 -3.99 -6.09
C VAL A 86 -3.54 -3.13 -6.87
N LEU A 87 -4.84 -3.43 -6.81
CA LEU A 87 -5.86 -2.67 -7.52
C LEU A 87 -5.96 -1.22 -7.03
N SER A 88 -5.82 -1.00 -5.72
CA SER A 88 -5.82 0.34 -5.16
C SER A 88 -4.64 1.18 -5.62
N PHE A 89 -3.45 0.58 -5.76
CA PHE A 89 -2.28 1.27 -6.27
C PHE A 89 -2.35 1.55 -7.77
N VAL A 90 -2.99 0.68 -8.57
CA VAL A 90 -3.27 0.96 -9.99
C VAL A 90 -4.15 2.22 -10.10
N LEU A 91 -5.23 2.28 -9.31
CA LEU A 91 -6.10 3.45 -9.25
C LEU A 91 -5.36 4.72 -8.78
N PHE A 92 -4.53 4.59 -7.74
CA PHE A 92 -3.75 5.71 -7.18
C PHE A 92 -2.74 6.28 -8.17
N ASN A 93 -2.04 5.42 -8.93
CA ASN A 93 -0.97 5.82 -9.84
C ASN A 93 -1.46 6.29 -11.21
N ALA A 94 -2.73 6.13 -11.52
CA ALA A 94 -3.29 6.51 -12.81
C ALA A 94 -3.28 8.04 -13.01
N SER A 95 -3.00 8.47 -14.23
CA SER A 95 -3.02 9.90 -14.59
C SER A 95 -4.43 10.45 -14.79
N SER A 96 -5.41 9.57 -14.98
CA SER A 96 -6.83 9.91 -15.14
C SER A 96 -7.73 8.75 -14.73
N MET A 97 -9.01 9.02 -14.48
CA MET A 97 -10.00 7.96 -14.17
C MET A 97 -10.18 6.98 -15.32
N GLN A 98 -10.16 7.46 -16.58
CA GLN A 98 -10.25 6.57 -17.75
C GLN A 98 -9.03 5.67 -17.86
N GLY A 99 -7.83 6.22 -17.64
CA GLY A 99 -6.59 5.44 -17.56
C GLY A 99 -6.65 4.40 -16.45
N ALA A 100 -7.11 4.77 -15.25
CA ALA A 100 -7.26 3.85 -14.13
C ALA A 100 -8.16 2.65 -14.47
N LEU A 101 -9.29 2.89 -15.12
CA LEU A 101 -10.21 1.83 -15.52
C LEU A 101 -9.60 0.92 -16.60
N ALA A 102 -8.89 1.50 -17.56
CA ALA A 102 -8.18 0.74 -18.58
C ALA A 102 -7.07 -0.13 -17.99
N ASP A 103 -6.28 0.42 -17.07
CA ASP A 103 -5.20 -0.30 -16.37
C ASP A 103 -5.75 -1.44 -15.49
N ILE A 104 -6.85 -1.20 -14.76
CA ILE A 104 -7.53 -2.24 -13.98
C ILE A 104 -8.05 -3.34 -14.90
N ALA A 105 -8.68 -2.99 -16.02
CA ALA A 105 -9.15 -3.97 -16.99
C ALA A 105 -8.00 -4.79 -17.58
N ALA A 106 -6.86 -4.16 -17.87
CA ALA A 106 -5.66 -4.83 -18.35
C ALA A 106 -5.08 -5.80 -17.31
N VAL A 107 -5.05 -5.40 -16.03
CA VAL A 107 -4.60 -6.26 -14.92
C VAL A 107 -5.54 -7.45 -14.75
N LEU A 108 -6.84 -7.24 -14.77
CA LEU A 108 -7.85 -8.31 -14.64
C LEU A 108 -7.90 -9.21 -15.89
N GLY A 109 -7.62 -8.66 -17.08
CA GLY A 109 -7.53 -9.40 -18.33
C GLY A 109 -6.29 -10.27 -18.49
N LEU A 110 -5.40 -10.31 -17.47
CA LEU A 110 -4.13 -11.03 -17.47
C LEU A 110 -3.23 -10.70 -18.70
N THR A 111 -3.38 -9.53 -19.29
CA THR A 111 -2.44 -8.99 -20.26
C THR A 111 -1.14 -8.50 -19.57
N LEU A 112 -0.73 -9.23 -18.55
CA LEU A 112 0.59 -9.08 -17.95
C LEU A 112 1.61 -9.40 -19.03
N SER A 113 2.24 -8.36 -19.56
CA SER A 113 3.32 -8.57 -20.49
C SER A 113 4.41 -9.36 -19.78
N LEU A 114 4.68 -10.58 -20.25
CA LEU A 114 5.81 -11.40 -19.79
C LEU A 114 7.13 -10.64 -19.84
N TYR A 115 7.18 -9.62 -20.67
CA TYR A 115 8.30 -8.69 -20.76
C TYR A 115 8.53 -7.96 -19.44
N TYR A 116 7.50 -7.34 -18.83
CA TYR A 116 7.64 -6.64 -17.55
C TYR A 116 7.97 -7.59 -16.41
N LEU A 117 7.35 -8.78 -16.40
CA LEU A 117 7.65 -9.79 -15.42
C LEU A 117 9.12 -10.22 -15.46
N LYS A 118 9.67 -10.41 -16.65
CA LYS A 118 11.09 -10.74 -16.86
C LYS A 118 12.00 -9.57 -16.49
N SER A 119 11.65 -8.35 -16.92
CA SER A 119 12.46 -7.14 -16.68
C SER A 119 12.59 -6.83 -15.18
N TYR A 120 11.53 -7.05 -14.42
CA TYR A 120 11.51 -6.78 -12.97
C TYR A 120 11.66 -8.04 -12.11
N ALA A 121 11.95 -9.20 -12.69
CA ALA A 121 11.97 -10.48 -11.96
C ALA A 121 12.93 -10.47 -10.76
N VAL A 122 14.12 -9.91 -10.91
CA VAL A 122 15.10 -9.80 -9.82
C VAL A 122 14.58 -8.88 -8.71
N LEU A 123 14.06 -7.72 -9.07
CA LEU A 123 13.50 -6.76 -8.11
C LEU A 123 12.30 -7.36 -7.35
N LEU A 124 11.42 -8.06 -8.07
CA LEU A 124 10.28 -8.76 -7.47
C LEU A 124 10.74 -9.85 -6.51
N ALA A 125 11.72 -10.67 -6.92
CA ALA A 125 12.27 -11.73 -6.06
C ALA A 125 12.89 -11.15 -4.78
N VAL A 126 13.72 -10.12 -4.89
CA VAL A 126 14.32 -9.42 -3.75
C VAL A 126 13.24 -8.80 -2.85
N SER A 127 12.21 -8.20 -3.43
CA SER A 127 11.08 -7.61 -2.69
C SER A 127 10.31 -8.68 -1.91
N VAL A 128 10.01 -9.82 -2.54
CA VAL A 128 9.34 -10.95 -1.88
C VAL A 128 10.16 -11.46 -0.70
N VAL A 129 11.46 -11.66 -0.87
CA VAL A 129 12.36 -12.07 0.22
C VAL A 129 12.40 -10.99 1.30
N GLY A 130 12.51 -9.71 0.93
CA GLY A 130 12.57 -8.58 1.85
C GLY A 130 11.31 -8.41 2.70
N CYS A 131 10.13 -8.78 2.18
CA CYS A 131 8.86 -8.76 2.91
C CYS A 131 8.73 -9.89 3.95
N THR A 132 9.64 -10.87 3.95
CA THR A 132 9.64 -11.97 4.92
C THR A 132 10.49 -11.64 6.15
N PRO A 133 10.31 -12.34 7.28
CA PRO A 133 11.20 -12.20 8.44
C PRO A 133 12.59 -12.85 8.26
N TRP A 134 12.84 -13.49 7.11
CA TRP A 134 14.06 -14.24 6.84
C TRP A 134 15.32 -13.37 6.88
N PRO A 135 15.40 -12.20 6.21
CA PRO A 135 16.60 -11.36 6.25
C PRO A 135 16.97 -10.94 7.68
N LYS A 136 15.95 -10.58 8.47
CA LYS A 136 16.16 -10.24 9.88
C LYS A 136 16.66 -11.43 10.70
N LYS A 137 16.08 -12.63 10.52
CA LYS A 137 16.51 -13.84 11.22
C LYS A 137 17.94 -14.22 10.86
N LEU A 138 18.29 -14.09 9.58
CA LEU A 138 19.65 -14.38 9.10
C LEU A 138 20.67 -13.40 9.70
N ALA A 139 20.37 -12.10 9.69
CA ALA A 139 21.22 -11.09 10.29
C ALA A 139 21.43 -11.32 11.79
N LEU A 140 20.38 -11.69 12.52
CA LEU A 140 20.47 -11.97 13.96
C LEU A 140 21.18 -13.29 14.28
N ALA A 141 21.29 -14.22 13.33
CA ALA A 141 22.04 -15.46 13.49
C ALA A 141 23.55 -15.27 13.32
N LEU A 142 24.00 -14.14 12.79
CA LEU A 142 25.41 -13.82 12.61
C LEU A 142 26.07 -13.44 13.95
N PRO A 143 27.36 -13.79 14.16
CA PRO A 143 28.13 -13.30 15.30
C PRO A 143 28.13 -11.78 15.37
N GLU A 144 28.08 -11.21 16.58
CA GLU A 144 27.93 -9.77 16.80
C GLU A 144 29.03 -8.95 16.10
N GLY A 145 30.29 -9.41 16.12
CA GLY A 145 31.39 -8.74 15.43
C GLY A 145 31.21 -8.69 13.90
N VAL A 146 30.69 -9.76 13.30
CA VAL A 146 30.42 -9.82 11.87
C VAL A 146 29.21 -8.90 11.51
N ARG A 147 28.16 -8.93 12.31
CA ARG A 147 26.98 -8.11 12.14
C ARG A 147 27.31 -6.62 12.23
N ALA A 148 28.15 -6.22 13.19
CA ALA A 148 28.57 -4.83 13.37
C ALA A 148 29.25 -4.22 12.13
N VAL A 149 29.84 -5.05 11.27
CA VAL A 149 30.45 -4.61 10.00
C VAL A 149 29.45 -4.74 8.84
N LEU A 150 28.75 -5.87 8.75
CA LEU A 150 27.87 -6.14 7.61
C LEU A 150 26.64 -5.25 7.56
N GLU A 151 26.05 -4.90 8.69
CA GLU A 151 24.85 -4.02 8.72
C GLU A 151 25.14 -2.63 8.12
N PRO A 152 26.17 -1.88 8.56
CA PRO A 152 26.44 -0.56 7.97
C PRO A 152 26.88 -0.65 6.51
N VAL A 153 27.63 -1.70 6.12
CA VAL A 153 28.02 -1.91 4.71
C VAL A 153 26.78 -2.19 3.85
N ALA A 154 25.90 -3.09 4.29
CA ALA A 154 24.66 -3.38 3.57
C ALA A 154 23.77 -2.13 3.43
N MET A 155 23.66 -1.34 4.50
CA MET A 155 22.90 -0.07 4.45
C MET A 155 23.53 0.94 3.48
N ALA A 156 24.87 1.05 3.44
CA ALA A 156 25.55 1.92 2.49
C ALA A 156 25.34 1.47 1.04
N VAL A 157 25.44 0.16 0.77
CA VAL A 157 25.18 -0.41 -0.56
C VAL A 157 23.75 -0.18 -0.98
N LEU A 158 22.76 -0.42 -0.10
CA LEU A 158 21.36 -0.16 -0.38
C LEU A 158 21.12 1.33 -0.66
N LEU A 159 21.71 2.23 0.10
CA LEU A 159 21.62 3.68 -0.12
C LEU A 159 22.17 4.05 -1.50
N LEU A 160 23.33 3.53 -1.88
CA LEU A 160 23.93 3.77 -3.20
C LEU A 160 23.06 3.23 -4.33
N LEU A 161 22.50 2.03 -4.18
CA LEU A 161 21.58 1.45 -5.18
C LEU A 161 20.32 2.29 -5.32
N VAL A 162 19.68 2.67 -4.21
CA VAL A 162 18.49 3.54 -4.24
C VAL A 162 18.82 4.88 -4.90
N THR A 163 19.97 5.48 -4.54
CA THR A 163 20.40 6.74 -5.15
C THR A 163 20.64 6.59 -6.65
N ALA A 164 21.28 5.51 -7.10
CA ALA A 164 21.49 5.22 -8.52
C ALA A 164 20.16 5.13 -9.29
N TYR A 165 19.18 4.39 -8.74
CA TYR A 165 17.84 4.32 -9.34
C TYR A 165 17.11 5.67 -9.37
N LEU A 166 17.31 6.52 -8.35
CA LEU A 166 16.74 7.86 -8.29
C LEU A 166 17.34 8.80 -9.33
N VAL A 167 18.66 8.72 -9.54
CA VAL A 167 19.41 9.57 -10.48
C VAL A 167 19.15 9.17 -11.93
N ASP A 168 18.93 7.87 -12.20
CA ASP A 168 18.62 7.37 -13.55
C ASP A 168 17.31 7.93 -14.14
N GLY A 169 16.48 8.59 -13.30
CA GLY A 169 15.27 9.29 -13.76
C GLY A 169 14.16 8.37 -14.29
N SER A 170 14.42 7.08 -14.40
CA SER A 170 13.45 6.08 -14.86
C SER A 170 12.34 5.86 -13.84
N PHE A 171 12.58 6.24 -12.60
CA PHE A 171 11.63 6.15 -11.49
C PHE A 171 11.45 7.52 -10.84
N ASN A 172 10.29 8.13 -10.98
CA ASN A 172 9.98 9.36 -10.27
C ASN A 172 9.42 9.02 -8.87
N PRO A 173 10.22 9.16 -7.79
CA PRO A 173 9.80 8.83 -6.44
C PRO A 173 8.79 9.83 -5.87
N PHE A 174 8.67 11.00 -6.50
CA PHE A 174 7.76 12.07 -6.11
C PHE A 174 6.42 11.93 -6.83
N LEU A 175 5.67 10.87 -6.51
CA LEU A 175 4.28 10.71 -6.93
C LEU A 175 3.38 11.90 -6.54
N TYR A 176 3.85 12.73 -5.61
CA TYR A 176 3.13 13.87 -5.06
C TYR A 176 3.26 15.16 -5.88
N PHE A 177 4.18 15.26 -6.84
CA PHE A 177 4.44 16.45 -7.63
C PHE A 177 4.10 16.28 -9.11
N ARG A 178 2.98 15.64 -9.41
CA ARG A 178 2.34 15.76 -10.73
C ARG A 178 1.33 16.90 -10.66
N PHE A 179 1.82 18.13 -10.86
CA PHE A 179 0.99 19.28 -11.19
C PHE A 179 0.75 19.32 -12.69
#